data_cd339c603ba6084d1a5bb01a8963fc18
#
_entry.id   cd339c603ba6084d1a5bb01a8963fc18
#
_cell.length_a   1.000
_cell.length_b   1.000
_cell.length_c   1.000
_cell.angle_alpha   90.00
_cell.angle_beta   90.00
_cell.angle_gamma   90.00
#
_symmetry.space_group_name_H-M   'P 1'
#
loop_
_entity.id
_entity.type
_entity.pdbx_description
1 polymer ?
#
loop_
_entity_poly.entity_id
_entity_poly.type
_entity_poly.pdbx_seq_one_letter_code
_entity_poly.pdbx_strand_id
1 'polypeptide(L)'
;IVNEVYFRMAYDYQVLIESFRKRLDAKINALTSEEGEKHYELGLFSEFGLRRRLSAQAQELAVSKLAAADYKGKSVFVGTSNVYLAKKFHLTPVGTMAHEWIMCVGQGNHKHNPAYSNWYALDSWVKEYGILNGTALTDAITTDCFLRDFQLTYATLFSGVRHDSGDPYEWGEKMIKHYESLGIDPKTKTLLFSDSLDF
;
A
#
# COMPACT_ATOMS: atom_id res chain seq x y z
N ILE A 1 17.11 7.49 -3.63
CA ILE A 1 18.40 8.16 -3.87
C ILE A 1 18.17 9.61 -4.31
N VAL A 2 17.41 9.86 -5.39
CA VAL A 2 17.18 11.22 -5.93
C VAL A 2 16.64 12.19 -4.86
N ASN A 3 15.61 11.82 -4.14
CA ASN A 3 15.05 12.65 -3.06
C ASN A 3 16.10 12.96 -1.97
N GLU A 4 16.86 11.98 -1.54
CA GLU A 4 17.87 12.18 -0.50
C GLU A 4 18.98 13.13 -0.97
N VAL A 5 19.44 13.00 -2.21
CA VAL A 5 20.42 13.92 -2.80
C VAL A 5 19.83 15.32 -2.85
N TYR A 6 18.62 15.48 -3.36
CA TYR A 6 17.95 16.77 -3.43
C TYR A 6 17.83 17.44 -2.05
N PHE A 7 17.33 16.72 -1.05
CA PHE A 7 17.16 17.29 0.30
C PHE A 7 18.49 17.66 0.96
N ARG A 8 19.55 16.90 0.73
CA ARG A 8 20.88 17.21 1.26
C ARG A 8 21.53 18.41 0.57
N MET A 9 21.20 18.67 -0.70
CA MET A 9 21.74 19.81 -1.45
C MET A 9 20.94 21.09 -1.25
N ALA A 10 19.63 20.99 -1.12
CA ALA A 10 18.72 22.13 -1.11
C ALA A 10 18.42 22.68 0.30
N TYR A 11 18.69 21.90 1.34
CA TYR A 11 18.29 22.24 2.72
C TYR A 11 19.40 21.87 3.73
N ASP A 12 19.33 22.48 4.92
CA ASP A 12 20.08 21.98 6.07
C ASP A 12 19.46 20.63 6.51
N TYR A 13 20.21 19.58 6.22
CA TYR A 13 19.74 18.21 6.47
C TYR A 13 19.54 17.92 7.96
N GLN A 14 20.31 18.58 8.86
CA GLN A 14 20.15 18.38 10.30
C GLN A 14 18.82 18.97 10.80
N VAL A 15 18.45 20.13 10.28
CA VAL A 15 17.15 20.75 10.57
C VAL A 15 16.00 19.89 10.04
N LEU A 16 16.15 19.34 8.83
CA LEU A 16 15.12 18.45 8.24
C LEU A 16 14.92 17.17 9.04
N ILE A 17 16.02 16.50 9.42
CA ILE A 17 15.90 15.23 10.17
C ILE A 17 15.35 15.46 11.59
N GLU A 18 15.66 16.58 12.22
CA GLU A 18 15.09 16.92 13.52
C GLU A 18 13.60 17.24 13.43
N SER A 19 13.19 18.00 12.41
CA SER A 19 11.77 18.26 12.13
C SER A 19 11.02 16.96 11.82
N PHE A 20 11.61 16.07 11.03
CA PHE A 20 11.06 14.76 10.73
C PHE A 20 10.86 13.94 12.02
N ARG A 21 11.88 13.90 12.90
CA ARG A 21 11.83 13.19 14.17
C ARG A 21 10.68 13.69 15.07
N LYS A 22 10.54 15.00 15.23
CA LYS A 22 9.46 15.60 16.01
C LYS A 22 8.07 15.24 15.50
N ARG A 23 7.89 15.30 14.16
CA ARG A 23 6.61 14.92 13.53
C ARG A 23 6.32 13.42 13.69
N LEU A 24 7.34 12.58 13.53
CA LEU A 24 7.19 11.14 13.73
C LEU A 24 6.78 10.81 15.16
N ASP A 25 7.43 11.45 16.17
CA ASP A 25 7.10 11.23 17.58
C ASP A 25 5.67 11.70 17.89
N ALA A 26 5.25 12.84 17.36
CA ALA A 26 3.88 13.32 17.51
C ALA A 26 2.85 12.34 16.92
N LYS A 27 3.12 11.79 15.73
CA LYS A 27 2.24 10.78 15.09
C LYS A 27 2.19 9.48 15.89
N ILE A 28 3.32 8.98 16.37
CA ILE A 28 3.37 7.77 17.20
C ILE A 28 2.59 7.99 18.50
N ASN A 29 2.79 9.14 19.14
CA ASN A 29 2.05 9.49 20.37
C ASN A 29 0.54 9.56 20.11
N ALA A 30 0.11 10.12 18.97
CA ALA A 30 -1.30 10.13 18.58
C ALA A 30 -1.85 8.72 18.36
N LEU A 31 -1.10 7.88 17.64
CA LEU A 31 -1.49 6.48 17.39
C LEU A 31 -1.59 5.65 18.66
N THR A 32 -0.68 5.85 19.62
CA THR A 32 -0.65 5.07 20.87
C THR A 32 -1.47 5.70 22.01
N SER A 33 -2.14 6.82 21.76
CA SER A 33 -3.06 7.47 22.69
C SER A 33 -4.36 6.68 22.87
N GLU A 34 -5.16 7.02 23.87
CA GLU A 34 -6.50 6.45 24.07
C GLU A 34 -7.42 6.72 22.85
N GLU A 35 -7.27 7.86 22.21
CA GLU A 35 -8.03 8.18 21.00
C GLU A 35 -7.57 7.31 19.81
N GLY A 36 -6.25 7.18 19.63
CA GLY A 36 -5.68 6.30 18.61
C GLY A 36 -6.10 4.85 18.78
N GLU A 37 -6.18 4.35 20.02
CA GLU A 37 -6.61 2.99 20.32
C GLU A 37 -8.02 2.67 19.81
N LYS A 38 -8.93 3.64 19.82
CA LYS A 38 -10.29 3.46 19.29
C LYS A 38 -10.33 3.07 17.80
N HIS A 39 -9.25 3.40 17.08
CA HIS A 39 -9.14 3.12 15.65
C HIS A 39 -8.42 1.81 15.33
N TYR A 40 -7.85 1.08 16.30
CA TYR A 40 -7.14 -0.18 16.06
C TYR A 40 -8.02 -1.30 15.48
N GLU A 41 -9.31 -1.23 15.72
CA GLU A 41 -10.27 -2.20 15.14
C GLU A 41 -10.62 -1.85 13.69
N LEU A 42 -10.35 -0.62 13.25
CA LEU A 42 -10.69 -0.15 11.91
C LEU A 42 -9.67 -0.58 10.85
N GLY A 43 -8.44 -0.95 11.27
CA GLY A 43 -7.47 -1.42 10.30
C GLY A 43 -6.05 -1.59 10.83
N LEU A 44 -5.28 -2.28 10.02
CA LEU A 44 -3.85 -2.46 10.17
C LEU A 44 -3.13 -1.48 9.26
N PHE A 45 -1.91 -1.06 9.62
CA PHE A 45 -1.14 -0.20 8.74
C PHE A 45 0.29 -0.69 8.54
N SER A 46 0.91 -0.24 7.45
CA SER A 46 2.29 -0.55 7.09
C SER A 46 3.03 0.70 6.65
N GLU A 47 4.35 0.73 6.85
CA GLU A 47 5.19 1.76 6.29
C GLU A 47 5.43 1.47 4.78
N PHE A 48 5.10 2.43 3.91
CA PHE A 48 5.16 2.28 2.45
C PHE A 48 5.96 3.40 1.77
N GLY A 49 6.86 4.05 2.52
CA GLY A 49 7.57 5.26 2.11
C GLY A 49 8.88 5.06 1.34
N LEU A 50 9.29 3.84 1.00
CA LEU A 50 10.60 3.54 0.41
C LEU A 50 10.97 4.47 -0.76
N ARG A 51 10.03 4.69 -1.68
CA ARG A 51 10.25 5.49 -2.89
C ARG A 51 10.39 6.99 -2.61
N ARG A 52 9.66 7.50 -1.61
CA ARG A 52 9.54 8.95 -1.31
C ARG A 52 10.23 9.37 -0.02
N ARG A 53 11.00 8.49 0.60
CA ARG A 53 11.69 8.76 1.88
C ARG A 53 12.61 9.97 1.79
N LEU A 54 12.72 10.71 2.89
CA LEU A 54 13.69 11.79 3.05
C LEU A 54 15.13 11.27 2.90
N SER A 55 15.43 10.16 3.57
CA SER A 55 16.71 9.46 3.49
C SER A 55 16.57 8.00 3.97
N ALA A 56 17.61 7.19 3.75
CA ALA A 56 17.68 5.84 4.31
C ALA A 56 17.57 5.85 5.85
N GLN A 57 18.29 6.78 6.50
CA GLN A 57 18.27 6.95 7.96
C GLN A 57 16.89 7.36 8.48
N ALA A 58 16.20 8.28 7.77
CA ALA A 58 14.86 8.71 8.16
C ALA A 58 13.85 7.56 8.08
N GLN A 59 13.90 6.75 7.03
CA GLN A 59 13.03 5.58 6.92
C GLN A 59 13.34 4.53 7.99
N GLU A 60 14.62 4.27 8.23
CA GLU A 60 15.03 3.33 9.29
C GLU A 60 14.55 3.81 10.67
N LEU A 61 14.68 5.11 10.97
CA LEU A 61 14.17 5.70 12.20
C LEU A 61 12.64 5.53 12.31
N ALA A 62 11.90 5.77 11.23
CA ALA A 62 10.45 5.60 11.21
C ALA A 62 10.07 4.15 11.50
N VAL A 63 10.64 3.20 10.75
CA VAL A 63 10.32 1.78 10.90
C VAL A 63 10.68 1.27 12.31
N SER A 64 11.86 1.63 12.82
CA SER A 64 12.28 1.21 14.16
C SER A 64 11.37 1.72 15.26
N LYS A 65 10.94 2.99 15.19
CA LYS A 65 10.04 3.59 16.20
C LYS A 65 8.61 3.02 16.08
N LEU A 66 8.10 2.82 14.87
CA LEU A 66 6.79 2.21 14.67
C LEU A 66 6.77 0.75 15.17
N ALA A 67 7.85 0.00 14.93
CA ALA A 67 7.97 -1.38 15.40
C ALA A 67 8.10 -1.49 16.92
N ALA A 68 8.70 -0.48 17.57
CA ALA A 68 8.91 -0.45 19.02
C ALA A 68 7.75 0.18 19.79
N ALA A 69 6.80 0.81 19.11
CA ALA A 69 5.67 1.48 19.75
C ALA A 69 4.73 0.48 20.43
N ASP A 70 4.25 0.84 21.60
CA ASP A 70 3.28 0.03 22.34
C ASP A 70 1.85 0.33 21.88
N TYR A 71 1.29 -0.57 21.11
CA TYR A 71 -0.10 -0.55 20.67
C TYR A 71 -1.02 -1.31 21.63
N LYS A 72 -0.70 -1.30 22.92
CA LYS A 72 -1.46 -1.96 24.00
C LYS A 72 -1.67 -3.46 23.73
N GLY A 73 -0.60 -4.12 23.28
CA GLY A 73 -0.59 -5.56 22.97
C GLY A 73 -1.27 -5.95 21.66
N LYS A 74 -1.74 -4.99 20.87
CA LYS A 74 -2.33 -5.26 19.54
C LYS A 74 -1.28 -5.16 18.44
N SER A 75 -1.34 -6.06 17.44
CA SER A 75 -0.49 -6.02 16.25
C SER A 75 -1.09 -5.10 15.18
N VAL A 76 -0.97 -3.78 15.37
CA VAL A 76 -1.53 -2.78 14.46
C VAL A 76 -0.56 -2.44 13.33
N PHE A 77 0.73 -2.36 13.63
CA PHE A 77 1.78 -2.16 12.65
C PHE A 77 2.22 -3.49 12.04
N VAL A 78 1.91 -3.69 10.76
CA VAL A 78 2.15 -4.98 10.07
C VAL A 78 3.59 -5.11 9.58
N GLY A 79 4.17 -4.03 9.03
CA GLY A 79 5.51 -4.10 8.45
C GLY A 79 5.89 -2.94 7.54
N THR A 80 6.85 -3.18 6.67
CA THR A 80 7.40 -2.15 5.78
C THR A 80 7.59 -2.66 4.36
N SER A 81 7.48 -1.76 3.39
CA SER A 81 7.81 -2.03 1.98
C SER A 81 9.32 -2.16 1.72
N ASN A 82 10.16 -1.82 2.69
CA ASN A 82 11.60 -1.98 2.60
C ASN A 82 12.03 -3.35 3.12
N VAL A 83 12.30 -4.29 2.21
CA VAL A 83 12.68 -5.67 2.51
C VAL A 83 13.92 -5.76 3.43
N TYR A 84 14.89 -4.85 3.25
CA TYR A 84 16.07 -4.78 4.14
C TYR A 84 15.68 -4.43 5.57
N LEU A 85 14.82 -3.41 5.77
CA LEU A 85 14.35 -3.03 7.10
C LEU A 85 13.39 -4.08 7.69
N ALA A 86 12.56 -4.70 6.86
CA ALA A 86 11.73 -5.82 7.30
C ALA A 86 12.59 -6.94 7.89
N LYS A 87 13.66 -7.36 7.17
CA LYS A 87 14.62 -8.34 7.68
C LYS A 87 15.33 -7.85 8.95
N LYS A 88 15.79 -6.60 8.96
CA LYS A 88 16.55 -6.02 10.08
C LYS A 88 15.75 -5.97 11.39
N PHE A 89 14.46 -5.65 11.31
CA PHE A 89 13.58 -5.48 12.46
C PHE A 89 12.61 -6.66 12.67
N HIS A 90 12.81 -7.77 11.96
CA HIS A 90 11.97 -8.97 12.05
C HIS A 90 10.48 -8.69 11.77
N LEU A 91 10.22 -7.82 10.80
CA LEU A 91 8.88 -7.42 10.36
C LEU A 91 8.48 -8.17 9.09
N THR A 92 7.19 -8.14 8.78
CA THR A 92 6.69 -8.64 7.50
C THR A 92 7.07 -7.69 6.36
N PRO A 93 7.70 -8.17 5.28
CA PRO A 93 7.83 -7.38 4.06
C PRO A 93 6.45 -7.22 3.42
N VAL A 94 6.01 -5.98 3.23
CA VAL A 94 4.69 -5.66 2.69
C VAL A 94 4.83 -5.07 1.29
N GLY A 95 4.00 -5.52 0.38
CA GLY A 95 3.99 -5.02 -0.99
C GLY A 95 2.69 -5.35 -1.69
N THR A 96 2.46 -4.67 -2.81
CA THR A 96 1.32 -4.89 -3.68
C THR A 96 1.76 -4.83 -5.14
N MET A 97 0.85 -5.10 -6.07
CA MET A 97 1.07 -4.89 -7.50
C MET A 97 1.41 -3.41 -7.79
N ALA A 98 2.43 -3.16 -8.62
CA ALA A 98 2.85 -1.83 -9.02
C ALA A 98 2.14 -1.36 -10.30
N HIS A 99 1.97 -0.03 -10.46
CA HIS A 99 1.47 0.55 -11.73
C HIS A 99 2.34 0.13 -12.92
N GLU A 100 3.67 0.17 -12.74
CA GLU A 100 4.63 -0.21 -13.79
C GLU A 100 4.42 -1.64 -14.29
N TRP A 101 4.00 -2.56 -13.41
CA TRP A 101 3.67 -3.92 -13.82
C TRP A 101 2.53 -3.93 -14.84
N ILE A 102 1.41 -3.25 -14.54
CA ILE A 102 0.25 -3.17 -15.41
C ILE A 102 0.60 -2.47 -16.73
N MET A 103 1.38 -1.38 -16.64
CA MET A 103 1.84 -0.65 -17.82
C MET A 103 2.77 -1.49 -18.70
N CYS A 104 3.75 -2.16 -18.12
CA CYS A 104 4.71 -2.99 -18.86
C CYS A 104 4.04 -4.20 -19.51
N VAL A 105 3.21 -4.93 -18.76
CA VAL A 105 2.51 -6.12 -19.29
C VAL A 105 1.49 -5.72 -20.33
N GLY A 106 0.76 -4.61 -20.13
CA GLY A 106 -0.23 -4.12 -21.08
C GLY A 106 0.36 -3.56 -22.38
N GLN A 107 1.59 -3.02 -22.31
CA GLN A 107 2.27 -2.37 -23.46
C GLN A 107 3.39 -3.24 -24.05
N GLY A 108 3.92 -4.18 -23.28
CA GLY A 108 5.15 -4.91 -23.60
C GLY A 108 5.05 -5.94 -24.72
N ASN A 109 3.86 -6.23 -25.22
CA ASN A 109 3.66 -7.15 -26.35
C ASN A 109 2.82 -6.48 -27.42
N HIS A 110 3.40 -6.26 -28.61
CA HIS A 110 2.75 -5.61 -29.75
C HIS A 110 1.42 -6.26 -30.20
N LYS A 111 1.14 -7.45 -29.73
CA LYS A 111 -0.12 -8.15 -29.99
C LYS A 111 -1.21 -7.82 -28.96
N HIS A 112 -0.86 -7.18 -27.85
CA HIS A 112 -1.81 -6.85 -26.80
C HIS A 112 -2.56 -5.56 -27.14
N ASN A 113 -3.85 -5.58 -26.94
CA ASN A 113 -4.65 -4.37 -26.96
C ASN A 113 -4.54 -3.67 -25.58
N PRO A 114 -4.09 -2.40 -25.53
CA PRO A 114 -3.96 -1.65 -24.27
C PRO A 114 -5.26 -1.59 -23.44
N ALA A 115 -6.42 -1.72 -24.10
CA ALA A 115 -7.70 -1.77 -23.41
C ALA A 115 -7.84 -2.96 -22.44
N TYR A 116 -7.03 -4.00 -22.59
CA TYR A 116 -7.02 -5.20 -21.75
C TYR A 116 -5.78 -5.27 -20.84
N SER A 117 -5.07 -4.16 -20.62
CA SER A 117 -3.85 -4.14 -19.80
C SER A 117 -4.07 -4.70 -18.39
N ASN A 118 -5.19 -4.35 -17.76
CA ASN A 118 -5.53 -4.89 -16.44
C ASN A 118 -5.69 -6.42 -16.50
N TRP A 119 -6.44 -6.91 -17.46
CA TRP A 119 -6.66 -8.35 -17.63
C TRP A 119 -5.34 -9.12 -17.82
N TYR A 120 -4.47 -8.65 -18.73
CA TYR A 120 -3.16 -9.28 -18.95
C TYR A 120 -2.28 -9.25 -17.71
N ALA A 121 -2.31 -8.15 -16.96
CA ALA A 121 -1.54 -8.00 -15.74
C ALA A 121 -2.02 -8.97 -14.65
N LEU A 122 -3.33 -9.08 -14.45
CA LEU A 122 -3.94 -10.00 -13.50
C LEU A 122 -3.67 -11.47 -13.87
N ASP A 123 -3.87 -11.82 -15.13
CA ASP A 123 -3.63 -13.18 -15.64
C ASP A 123 -2.16 -13.61 -15.48
N SER A 124 -1.24 -12.74 -15.85
CA SER A 124 0.20 -13.00 -15.70
C SER A 124 0.62 -13.09 -14.24
N TRP A 125 0.03 -12.26 -13.38
CA TRP A 125 0.28 -12.30 -11.93
C TRP A 125 -0.17 -13.62 -11.32
N VAL A 126 -1.37 -14.07 -11.65
CA VAL A 126 -1.92 -15.34 -11.17
C VAL A 126 -1.09 -16.53 -11.69
N LYS A 127 -0.62 -16.49 -12.93
CA LYS A 127 0.23 -17.53 -13.50
C LYS A 127 1.59 -17.64 -12.77
N GLU A 128 2.16 -16.53 -12.34
CA GLU A 128 3.46 -16.49 -11.66
C GLU A 128 3.33 -16.80 -10.17
N TYR A 129 2.39 -16.16 -9.48
CA TYR A 129 2.31 -16.17 -8.02
C TYR A 129 1.14 -16.99 -7.47
N GLY A 130 0.21 -17.44 -8.30
CA GLY A 130 -1.02 -18.07 -7.86
C GLY A 130 -1.85 -17.11 -7.00
N ILE A 131 -2.19 -17.58 -5.80
CA ILE A 131 -2.95 -16.76 -4.81
C ILE A 131 -2.02 -15.96 -3.88
N LEU A 132 -0.70 -16.10 -3.99
CA LEU A 132 0.27 -15.36 -3.19
C LEU A 132 0.34 -13.90 -3.63
N ASN A 133 0.58 -12.98 -2.69
CA ASN A 133 0.67 -11.54 -2.95
C ASN A 133 -0.58 -10.96 -3.65
N GLY A 134 -1.73 -11.45 -3.26
CA GLY A 134 -3.01 -11.24 -3.92
C GLY A 134 -3.70 -9.91 -3.65
N THR A 135 -2.98 -8.76 -3.67
CA THR A 135 -3.60 -7.42 -3.62
C THR A 135 -3.46 -6.72 -4.96
N ALA A 136 -4.57 -6.60 -5.68
CA ALA A 136 -4.60 -6.00 -7.01
C ALA A 136 -4.72 -4.46 -6.95
N LEU A 137 -3.96 -3.77 -7.79
CA LEU A 137 -4.05 -2.31 -7.95
C LEU A 137 -5.18 -1.95 -8.91
N THR A 138 -6.00 -0.94 -8.55
CA THR A 138 -7.28 -0.69 -9.24
C THR A 138 -7.29 0.51 -10.18
N ASP A 139 -6.27 1.37 -10.15
CA ASP A 139 -6.31 2.68 -10.80
C ASP A 139 -5.22 2.91 -11.87
N ALA A 140 -4.59 1.85 -12.35
CA ALA A 140 -3.54 1.99 -13.38
C ALA A 140 -4.04 2.60 -14.69
N ILE A 141 -5.31 2.41 -15.03
CA ILE A 141 -6.03 3.12 -16.10
C ILE A 141 -7.16 3.91 -15.47
N THR A 142 -8.24 3.24 -15.08
CA THR A 142 -9.32 3.74 -14.24
C THR A 142 -9.91 2.57 -13.44
N THR A 143 -10.53 2.87 -12.31
CA THR A 143 -11.23 1.86 -11.51
C THR A 143 -12.32 1.14 -12.33
N ASP A 144 -13.04 1.84 -13.20
CA ASP A 144 -14.08 1.22 -14.04
C ASP A 144 -13.49 0.24 -15.05
N CYS A 145 -12.37 0.58 -15.67
CA CYS A 145 -11.64 -0.36 -16.53
C CYS A 145 -11.13 -1.57 -15.75
N PHE A 146 -10.68 -1.37 -14.52
CA PHE A 146 -10.27 -2.48 -13.66
C PHE A 146 -11.44 -3.41 -13.33
N LEU A 147 -12.60 -2.88 -12.91
CA LEU A 147 -13.78 -3.68 -12.55
C LEU A 147 -14.32 -4.48 -13.72
N ARG A 148 -14.24 -3.94 -14.96
CA ARG A 148 -14.59 -4.69 -16.17
C ARG A 148 -13.78 -5.98 -16.30
N ASP A 149 -12.50 -5.94 -15.93
CA ASP A 149 -11.55 -7.04 -16.10
C ASP A 149 -11.44 -7.91 -14.82
N PHE A 150 -11.74 -7.35 -13.64
CA PHE A 150 -11.69 -8.01 -12.33
C PHE A 150 -13.00 -8.75 -12.03
N GLN A 151 -13.30 -9.74 -12.86
CA GLN A 151 -14.52 -10.54 -12.75
C GLN A 151 -14.35 -11.69 -11.75
N LEU A 152 -15.37 -12.55 -11.61
CA LEU A 152 -15.48 -13.58 -10.57
C LEU A 152 -14.19 -14.37 -10.34
N THR A 153 -13.49 -14.76 -11.40
CA THR A 153 -12.24 -15.54 -11.30
C THR A 153 -11.18 -14.78 -10.49
N TYR A 154 -10.85 -13.55 -10.90
CA TYR A 154 -9.83 -12.76 -10.21
C TYR A 154 -10.33 -12.25 -8.86
N ALA A 155 -11.59 -11.82 -8.78
CA ALA A 155 -12.20 -11.38 -7.54
C ALA A 155 -12.20 -12.49 -6.47
N THR A 156 -12.28 -13.74 -6.87
CA THR A 156 -12.15 -14.90 -5.97
C THR A 156 -10.71 -15.16 -5.57
N LEU A 157 -9.78 -15.16 -6.54
CA LEU A 157 -8.37 -15.51 -6.33
C LEU A 157 -7.60 -14.46 -5.52
N PHE A 158 -7.86 -13.17 -5.77
CA PHE A 158 -7.17 -12.10 -5.05
C PHE A 158 -7.75 -11.93 -3.64
N SER A 159 -6.86 -11.76 -2.66
CA SER A 159 -7.24 -11.53 -1.26
C SER A 159 -7.74 -10.11 -1.00
N GLY A 160 -7.43 -9.18 -1.89
CA GLY A 160 -7.85 -7.79 -1.74
C GLY A 160 -7.51 -6.91 -2.93
N VAL A 161 -7.87 -5.64 -2.79
CA VAL A 161 -7.63 -4.59 -3.78
C VAL A 161 -7.04 -3.35 -3.12
N ARG A 162 -6.29 -2.56 -3.91
CA ARG A 162 -5.59 -1.36 -3.44
C ARG A 162 -6.12 -0.10 -4.11
N HIS A 163 -6.48 0.87 -3.27
CA HIS A 163 -6.72 2.26 -3.63
C HIS A 163 -5.41 3.05 -3.66
N ASP A 164 -5.14 3.79 -4.72
CA ASP A 164 -3.95 4.66 -4.82
C ASP A 164 -4.27 6.04 -5.43
N SER A 165 -5.54 6.33 -5.74
CA SER A 165 -6.01 7.64 -6.19
C SER A 165 -7.53 7.80 -6.12
N GLY A 166 -7.99 9.05 -6.04
CA GLY A 166 -9.40 9.41 -5.99
C GLY A 166 -9.98 9.44 -4.57
N ASP A 167 -11.31 9.57 -4.47
CA ASP A 167 -12.00 9.56 -3.18
C ASP A 167 -12.02 8.14 -2.60
N PRO A 168 -11.45 7.91 -1.40
CA PRO A 168 -11.36 6.58 -0.80
C PRO A 168 -12.73 6.01 -0.40
N TYR A 169 -13.69 6.83 -0.04
CA TYR A 169 -15.03 6.37 0.35
C TYR A 169 -15.82 5.92 -0.87
N GLU A 170 -15.85 6.73 -1.93
CA GLU A 170 -16.51 6.36 -3.19
C GLU A 170 -15.88 5.09 -3.79
N TRP A 171 -14.56 4.99 -3.74
CA TRP A 171 -13.84 3.81 -4.21
C TRP A 171 -14.19 2.58 -3.36
N GLY A 172 -14.19 2.69 -2.03
CA GLY A 172 -14.52 1.60 -1.12
C GLY A 172 -15.94 1.06 -1.36
N GLU A 173 -16.94 1.94 -1.46
CA GLU A 173 -18.32 1.56 -1.78
C GLU A 173 -18.43 0.87 -3.16
N LYS A 174 -17.70 1.37 -4.16
CA LYS A 174 -17.66 0.78 -5.50
C LYS A 174 -17.10 -0.65 -5.46
N MET A 175 -16.03 -0.88 -4.70
CA MET A 175 -15.43 -2.22 -4.52
C MET A 175 -16.39 -3.17 -3.80
N ILE A 176 -17.04 -2.72 -2.72
CA ILE A 176 -18.02 -3.51 -1.97
C ILE A 176 -19.16 -3.95 -2.90
N LYS A 177 -19.79 -3.00 -3.60
CA LYS A 177 -20.89 -3.28 -4.56
C LYS A 177 -20.45 -4.25 -5.67
N HIS A 178 -19.19 -4.13 -6.14
CA HIS A 178 -18.67 -5.04 -7.15
C HIS A 178 -18.54 -6.47 -6.62
N TYR A 179 -17.96 -6.68 -5.43
CA TYR A 179 -17.89 -8.00 -4.80
C TYR A 179 -19.29 -8.60 -4.58
N GLU A 180 -20.23 -7.82 -4.04
CA GLU A 180 -21.61 -8.24 -3.85
C GLU A 180 -22.28 -8.66 -5.17
N SER A 181 -22.06 -7.90 -6.24
CA SER A 181 -22.60 -8.23 -7.58
C SER A 181 -22.08 -9.54 -8.15
N LEU A 182 -20.89 -9.96 -7.71
CA LEU A 182 -20.27 -11.24 -8.06
C LEU A 182 -20.62 -12.38 -7.07
N GLY A 183 -21.45 -12.12 -6.06
CA GLY A 183 -21.81 -13.08 -5.02
C GLY A 183 -20.69 -13.37 -4.02
N ILE A 184 -19.72 -12.47 -3.87
CA ILE A 184 -18.61 -12.59 -2.93
C ILE A 184 -18.90 -11.71 -1.71
N ASP A 185 -18.79 -12.27 -0.50
CA ASP A 185 -18.90 -11.48 0.74
C ASP A 185 -17.69 -10.52 0.84
N PRO A 186 -17.89 -9.18 0.80
CA PRO A 186 -16.81 -8.20 0.87
C PRO A 186 -15.98 -8.29 2.16
N LYS A 187 -16.55 -8.80 3.25
CA LYS A 187 -15.87 -8.98 4.53
C LYS A 187 -14.73 -10.01 4.46
N THR A 188 -14.72 -10.85 3.44
CA THR A 188 -13.65 -11.82 3.18
C THR A 188 -12.48 -11.22 2.41
N LYS A 189 -12.59 -9.95 2.02
CA LYS A 189 -11.61 -9.25 1.17
C LYS A 189 -10.98 -8.07 1.90
N THR A 190 -9.72 -7.78 1.58
CA THR A 190 -9.00 -6.62 2.12
C THR A 190 -9.14 -5.44 1.18
N LEU A 191 -9.59 -4.30 1.71
CA LEU A 191 -9.48 -3.01 1.03
C LEU A 191 -8.25 -2.28 1.60
N LEU A 192 -7.23 -2.08 0.76
CA LEU A 192 -5.98 -1.43 1.15
C LEU A 192 -5.96 -0.01 0.61
N PHE A 193 -5.83 0.96 1.50
CA PHE A 193 -5.73 2.38 1.14
C PHE A 193 -4.27 2.81 1.21
N SER A 194 -3.79 3.57 0.22
CA SER A 194 -2.38 3.93 0.12
C SER A 194 -2.08 5.33 -0.40
N ASP A 195 -3.10 6.11 -0.73
CA ASP A 195 -2.91 7.48 -1.20
C ASP A 195 -3.12 8.49 -0.07
N SER A 196 -2.15 9.41 0.07
CA SER A 196 -2.25 10.65 0.87
C SER A 196 -2.77 10.47 2.30
N LEU A 197 -2.50 9.30 2.91
CA LEU A 197 -2.94 9.00 4.26
C LEU A 197 -2.14 9.80 5.30
N ASP A 198 -2.85 10.37 6.27
CA ASP A 198 -2.31 11.02 7.45
C ASP A 198 -3.08 10.59 8.70
N PHE A 199 -2.50 10.87 9.90
CA PHE A 199 -3.09 10.57 11.20
C PHE A 199 -3.44 11.86 11.91
#